data_09a6335aeb01c75b06912828b828ba4c
#
_entry.id   09a6335aeb01c75b06912828b828ba4c
#
_cell.length_a   1.000
_cell.length_b   1.000
_cell.length_c   1.000
_cell.angle_alpha   90.00
_cell.angle_beta   90.00
_cell.angle_gamma   90.00
#
_symmetry.space_group_name_H-M   'P 1'
#
loop_
_entity.id
_entity.type
_entity.pdbx_description
1 polymer ?
#
loop_
_entity_poly.entity_id
_entity_poly.type
_entity_poly.pdbx_seq_one_letter_code
_entity_poly.pdbx_strand_id
1 'polypeptide(L)'
;MENILSLLIWIPILGAIVVAFLPRDKDNLIRYTSAAVTGLQFVIAIVLWRKFDPSDGSMQFMERYEWIPSLNISYILGVDGLSLPMVLLTGMLFFIGVFVSWNIKKAVKGYFSLYLLLDAGVVGVFLSLDFFLFYIFWEVMLLPMYFLIGMWGGPQREYAAIKFFLYTLFGSVLMLIGILGLYFTCGKTFDILLIMERAPEALNGVLWWGMSAAKVIWVLVFIGFAIKVPVFPFHTWLPLAHVEAPTAISVLLAGILLKLGVYGIIRVNYGIMPNEVYWFAGGLAFLGLVNVIWGGLCALAQTDLKKLVAYSSINHMGYSLLGMAAVVAAGAMNGGDLKAAQAGLSGAVFQMFNHGTISAMLFILVGVVYERAHHRDIDGFGGLASQMPVYTGITSLAFFAGLGLPGFSGFVSEAMCFIGAFPVFRTIVILSTIGILLNAAYFLWAFQRVFFGKLNEKYKDMEEINGLELFTVIPLAVITLFFGIYPGPYLDLIKATMDQIIEKVAFVATYAAL
;
A
#
# COMPACT_ATOMS: atom_id res chain seq x y z
N MET A 1 23.75 16.66 -5.52
CA MET A 1 23.12 15.32 -5.40
C MET A 1 22.12 15.19 -6.53
N GLU A 2 22.63 15.20 -7.73
CA GLU A 2 21.81 15.27 -8.95
C GLU A 2 21.01 13.98 -9.24
N ASN A 3 21.37 12.82 -8.64
CA ASN A 3 20.74 11.53 -8.97
C ASN A 3 20.32 10.75 -7.72
N ILE A 4 19.70 11.43 -6.73
CA ILE A 4 19.32 10.80 -5.45
C ILE A 4 18.19 9.78 -5.62
N LEU A 5 17.27 10.02 -6.58
CA LEU A 5 16.15 9.11 -6.83
C LEU A 5 16.63 7.84 -7.56
N SER A 6 17.55 8.00 -8.52
CA SER A 6 18.20 6.84 -9.16
C SER A 6 18.95 5.98 -8.14
N LEU A 7 19.63 6.57 -7.15
CA LEU A 7 20.31 5.80 -6.10
C LEU A 7 19.34 4.92 -5.31
N LEU A 8 18.13 5.41 -5.01
CA LEU A 8 17.10 4.62 -4.30
C LEU A 8 16.68 3.36 -5.07
N ILE A 9 16.73 3.39 -6.40
CA ILE A 9 16.38 2.26 -7.26
C ILE A 9 17.60 1.35 -7.51
N TRP A 10 18.75 1.94 -7.82
CA TRP A 10 19.92 1.16 -8.24
C TRP A 10 20.67 0.48 -7.11
N ILE A 11 20.63 1.02 -5.87
CA ILE A 11 21.25 0.39 -4.70
C ILE A 11 20.69 -1.01 -4.44
N PRO A 12 19.37 -1.24 -4.35
CA PRO A 12 18.86 -2.60 -4.17
C PRO A 12 19.07 -3.50 -5.41
N ILE A 13 19.07 -2.97 -6.64
CA ILE A 13 19.42 -3.75 -7.84
C ILE A 13 20.86 -4.25 -7.76
N LEU A 14 21.80 -3.35 -7.50
CA LEU A 14 23.23 -3.71 -7.34
C LEU A 14 23.41 -4.65 -6.15
N GLY A 15 22.70 -4.42 -5.05
CA GLY A 15 22.66 -5.31 -3.89
C GLY A 15 22.18 -6.72 -4.25
N ALA A 16 21.12 -6.84 -5.05
CA ALA A 16 20.62 -8.13 -5.53
C ALA A 16 21.67 -8.87 -6.38
N ILE A 17 22.38 -8.16 -7.25
CA ILE A 17 23.47 -8.70 -8.06
C ILE A 17 24.62 -9.15 -7.15
N VAL A 18 25.08 -8.31 -6.22
CA VAL A 18 26.15 -8.66 -5.26
C VAL A 18 25.78 -9.91 -4.48
N VAL A 19 24.57 -9.96 -3.89
CA VAL A 19 24.07 -11.14 -3.16
C VAL A 19 24.04 -12.37 -4.05
N ALA A 20 23.68 -12.24 -5.33
CA ALA A 20 23.67 -13.34 -6.29
C ALA A 20 25.05 -13.94 -6.56
N PHE A 21 26.13 -13.20 -6.36
CA PHE A 21 27.52 -13.69 -6.50
C PHE A 21 28.18 -14.15 -5.20
N LEU A 22 27.58 -13.88 -4.01
CA LEU A 22 28.13 -14.34 -2.74
C LEU A 22 28.16 -15.89 -2.65
N PRO A 23 29.08 -16.48 -1.86
CA PRO A 23 29.12 -17.93 -1.61
C PRO A 23 27.82 -18.42 -0.94
N ARG A 24 27.33 -19.60 -1.36
CA ARG A 24 26.05 -20.18 -0.88
C ARG A 24 26.09 -20.66 0.57
N ASP A 25 27.25 -20.93 1.09
CA ASP A 25 27.51 -21.44 2.44
C ASP A 25 27.62 -20.32 3.49
N LYS A 26 27.64 -19.05 3.09
CA LYS A 26 27.80 -17.89 3.99
C LYS A 26 26.48 -17.15 4.22
N ASP A 27 25.47 -17.84 4.76
CA ASP A 27 24.14 -17.27 5.01
C ASP A 27 24.16 -15.93 5.78
N ASN A 28 25.01 -15.82 6.81
CA ASN A 28 25.08 -14.59 7.59
C ASN A 28 25.65 -13.42 6.79
N LEU A 29 26.63 -13.67 5.90
CA LEU A 29 27.17 -12.63 5.02
C LEU A 29 26.07 -12.11 4.08
N ILE A 30 25.25 -13.01 3.54
CA ILE A 30 24.11 -12.67 2.68
C ILE A 30 23.10 -11.78 3.44
N ARG A 31 22.73 -12.17 4.68
CA ARG A 31 21.81 -11.41 5.54
C ARG A 31 22.35 -10.02 5.88
N TYR A 32 23.62 -9.93 6.32
CA TYR A 32 24.24 -8.64 6.64
C TYR A 32 24.40 -7.74 5.42
N THR A 33 24.75 -8.29 4.25
CA THR A 33 24.81 -7.52 3.00
C THR A 33 23.44 -6.97 2.65
N SER A 34 22.38 -7.78 2.74
CA SER A 34 21.00 -7.34 2.46
C SER A 34 20.53 -6.27 3.46
N ALA A 35 20.86 -6.41 4.74
CA ALA A 35 20.58 -5.40 5.77
C ALA A 35 21.34 -4.09 5.51
N ALA A 36 22.59 -4.15 5.08
CA ALA A 36 23.37 -2.96 4.74
C ALA A 36 22.81 -2.24 3.51
N VAL A 37 22.41 -2.99 2.47
CA VAL A 37 21.81 -2.43 1.24
C VAL A 37 20.48 -1.73 1.55
N THR A 38 19.54 -2.40 2.21
CA THR A 38 18.24 -1.83 2.56
C THR A 38 18.37 -0.71 3.59
N GLY A 39 19.31 -0.82 4.55
CA GLY A 39 19.62 0.23 5.51
C GLY A 39 20.19 1.48 4.84
N LEU A 40 21.11 1.32 3.89
CA LEU A 40 21.65 2.45 3.10
C LEU A 40 20.53 3.14 2.29
N GLN A 41 19.67 2.37 1.62
CA GLN A 41 18.53 2.90 0.90
C GLN A 41 17.59 3.69 1.82
N PHE A 42 17.28 3.16 3.00
CA PHE A 42 16.44 3.84 3.98
C PHE A 42 17.07 5.15 4.49
N VAL A 43 18.38 5.17 4.74
CA VAL A 43 19.12 6.40 5.10
C VAL A 43 19.02 7.43 3.98
N ILE A 44 19.18 7.03 2.71
CA ILE A 44 19.03 7.94 1.57
C ILE A 44 17.59 8.48 1.47
N ALA A 45 16.58 7.66 1.72
CA ALA A 45 15.18 8.12 1.78
C ALA A 45 14.96 9.15 2.90
N ILE A 46 15.58 8.98 4.08
CA ILE A 46 15.56 9.99 5.15
C ILE A 46 16.27 11.28 4.74
N VAL A 47 17.40 11.18 4.04
CA VAL A 47 18.12 12.36 3.51
C VAL A 47 17.26 13.10 2.48
N LEU A 48 16.56 12.36 1.61
CA LEU A 48 15.62 12.93 0.64
C LEU A 48 14.50 13.70 1.36
N TRP A 49 13.86 13.07 2.36
CA TRP A 49 12.83 13.70 3.17
C TRP A 49 13.30 15.01 3.85
N ARG A 50 14.52 15.01 4.40
CA ARG A 50 15.09 16.21 5.04
C ARG A 50 15.33 17.38 4.09
N LYS A 51 15.43 17.12 2.79
CA LYS A 51 15.66 18.12 1.75
C LYS A 51 14.41 18.48 0.96
N PHE A 52 13.35 17.74 1.16
CA PHE A 52 12.07 17.97 0.50
C PHE A 52 11.41 19.24 1.05
N ASP A 53 10.89 20.09 0.17
CA ASP A 53 10.11 21.25 0.53
C ASP A 53 8.61 20.89 0.59
N PRO A 54 8.00 20.79 1.77
CA PRO A 54 6.59 20.43 1.90
C PRO A 54 5.64 21.54 1.45
N SER A 55 6.11 22.77 1.23
CA SER A 55 5.30 23.89 0.75
C SER A 55 5.12 23.88 -0.77
N ASP A 56 5.98 23.17 -1.50
CA ASP A 56 5.90 23.02 -2.95
C ASP A 56 5.19 21.71 -3.31
N GLY A 57 4.00 21.80 -3.90
CA GLY A 57 3.22 20.64 -4.35
C GLY A 57 3.70 20.04 -5.68
N SER A 58 4.66 20.65 -6.36
CA SER A 58 5.21 20.19 -7.64
C SER A 58 6.16 18.99 -7.48
N MET A 59 6.56 18.38 -8.61
CA MET A 59 7.57 17.34 -8.62
C MET A 59 8.94 17.90 -8.28
N GLN A 60 9.59 17.34 -7.27
CA GLN A 60 10.92 17.73 -6.80
C GLN A 60 11.96 16.65 -7.14
N PHE A 61 13.24 17.03 -7.14
CA PHE A 61 14.39 16.16 -7.45
C PHE A 61 14.27 15.46 -8.79
N MET A 62 13.66 16.10 -9.79
CA MET A 62 13.43 15.50 -11.09
C MET A 62 14.74 15.10 -11.78
N GLU A 63 14.77 13.83 -12.23
CA GLU A 63 15.85 13.27 -13.05
C GLU A 63 15.26 12.91 -14.41
N ARG A 64 15.83 13.43 -15.51
CA ARG A 64 15.31 13.21 -16.87
C ARG A 64 16.45 12.85 -17.81
N TYR A 65 16.36 11.66 -18.41
CA TYR A 65 17.30 11.17 -19.42
C TYR A 65 16.54 10.53 -20.57
N GLU A 66 16.93 10.82 -21.81
CA GLU A 66 16.39 10.13 -22.97
C GLU A 66 16.86 8.67 -22.96
N TRP A 67 15.92 7.74 -23.13
CA TRP A 67 16.25 6.31 -23.16
C TRP A 67 16.02 5.67 -24.51
N ILE A 68 14.79 5.73 -25.07
CA ILE A 68 14.46 5.20 -26.41
C ILE A 68 13.76 6.31 -27.20
N PRO A 69 14.53 7.18 -27.90
CA PRO A 69 13.98 8.36 -28.58
C PRO A 69 12.96 8.02 -29.67
N SER A 70 13.13 6.88 -30.36
CA SER A 70 12.22 6.44 -31.44
C SER A 70 10.78 6.18 -30.98
N LEU A 71 10.57 5.92 -29.68
CA LEU A 71 9.27 5.69 -29.04
C LEU A 71 8.88 6.80 -28.06
N ASN A 72 9.68 7.87 -27.96
CA ASN A 72 9.53 8.92 -26.95
C ASN A 72 9.48 8.36 -25.52
N ILE A 73 10.33 7.38 -25.21
CA ILE A 73 10.49 6.80 -23.89
C ILE A 73 11.69 7.45 -23.21
N SER A 74 11.47 7.94 -22.00
CA SER A 74 12.50 8.60 -21.21
C SER A 74 12.59 7.99 -19.80
N TYR A 75 13.79 7.99 -19.24
CA TYR A 75 13.99 7.70 -17.83
C TYR A 75 13.68 8.98 -17.04
N ILE A 76 12.45 9.09 -16.52
CA ILE A 76 12.01 10.26 -15.78
C ILE A 76 11.62 9.82 -14.39
N LEU A 77 12.28 10.39 -13.39
CA LEU A 77 11.96 10.21 -11.97
C LEU A 77 11.60 11.55 -11.35
N GLY A 78 10.73 11.49 -10.33
CA GLY A 78 10.37 12.65 -9.52
C GLY A 78 9.69 12.20 -8.23
N VAL A 79 9.65 13.10 -7.26
CA VAL A 79 9.02 12.88 -5.97
C VAL A 79 8.19 14.10 -5.56
N ASP A 80 7.04 13.85 -4.95
CA ASP A 80 6.16 14.86 -4.37
C ASP A 80 5.60 14.38 -3.04
N GLY A 81 4.67 15.14 -2.45
CA GLY A 81 4.04 14.80 -1.18
C GLY A 81 3.20 13.51 -1.20
N LEU A 82 2.82 12.99 -2.37
CA LEU A 82 2.14 11.69 -2.48
C LEU A 82 3.12 10.52 -2.47
N SER A 83 4.22 10.63 -3.20
CA SER A 83 5.20 9.55 -3.36
C SER A 83 6.22 9.47 -2.22
N LEU A 84 6.67 10.59 -1.66
CA LEU A 84 7.71 10.63 -0.63
C LEU A 84 7.37 9.81 0.63
N PRO A 85 6.17 9.91 1.23
CA PRO A 85 5.81 9.08 2.37
C PRO A 85 5.83 7.58 2.06
N MET A 86 5.49 7.20 0.82
CA MET A 86 5.51 5.81 0.37
C MET A 86 6.94 5.28 0.17
N VAL A 87 7.84 6.13 -0.33
CA VAL A 87 9.28 5.80 -0.45
C VAL A 87 9.91 5.60 0.93
N LEU A 88 9.59 6.48 1.90
CA LEU A 88 10.05 6.34 3.28
C LEU A 88 9.53 5.05 3.93
N LEU A 89 8.24 4.77 3.76
CA LEU A 89 7.62 3.55 4.27
C LEU A 89 8.24 2.30 3.63
N THR A 90 8.52 2.35 2.32
CA THR A 90 9.16 1.24 1.60
C THR A 90 10.54 0.96 2.17
N GLY A 91 11.42 1.97 2.25
CA GLY A 91 12.77 1.79 2.79
C GLY A 91 12.76 1.25 4.22
N MET A 92 11.86 1.74 5.08
CA MET A 92 11.70 1.26 6.44
C MET A 92 11.24 -0.21 6.49
N LEU A 93 10.21 -0.57 5.72
CA LEU A 93 9.64 -1.93 5.76
C LEU A 93 10.57 -2.95 5.12
N PHE A 94 11.29 -2.60 4.05
CA PHE A 94 12.31 -3.49 3.49
C PHE A 94 13.50 -3.66 4.43
N PHE A 95 13.94 -2.62 5.12
CA PHE A 95 14.98 -2.75 6.14
C PHE A 95 14.53 -3.66 7.30
N ILE A 96 13.38 -3.41 7.90
CA ILE A 96 12.81 -4.24 8.97
C ILE A 96 12.59 -5.68 8.49
N GLY A 97 12.09 -5.87 7.28
CA GLY A 97 11.76 -7.16 6.71
C GLY A 97 12.97 -8.09 6.51
N VAL A 98 14.20 -7.55 6.36
CA VAL A 98 15.42 -8.37 6.39
C VAL A 98 15.57 -9.06 7.75
N PHE A 99 15.32 -8.36 8.85
CA PHE A 99 15.41 -8.93 10.21
C PHE A 99 14.26 -9.90 10.50
N VAL A 100 13.06 -9.62 10.00
CA VAL A 100 11.91 -10.57 10.04
C VAL A 100 12.22 -11.85 9.24
N SER A 101 13.07 -11.75 8.21
CA SER A 101 13.50 -12.89 7.38
C SER A 101 14.73 -13.63 7.93
N TRP A 102 15.21 -13.26 9.13
CA TRP A 102 16.49 -13.78 9.66
C TRP A 102 16.51 -15.31 9.78
N ASN A 103 15.35 -15.90 10.08
CA ASN A 103 15.18 -17.34 10.28
C ASN A 103 15.02 -18.17 8.99
N ILE A 104 15.05 -17.54 7.81
CA ILE A 104 15.00 -18.25 6.51
C ILE A 104 16.29 -19.07 6.36
N LYS A 105 16.13 -20.41 6.20
CA LYS A 105 17.24 -21.37 6.05
C LYS A 105 17.33 -21.97 4.65
N LYS A 106 16.21 -22.02 3.92
CA LYS A 106 16.14 -22.62 2.59
C LYS A 106 16.56 -21.61 1.53
N ALA A 107 17.57 -21.93 0.71
CA ALA A 107 17.99 -21.13 -0.45
C ALA A 107 18.13 -19.62 -0.14
N VAL A 108 18.82 -19.29 0.96
CA VAL A 108 18.94 -17.92 1.52
C VAL A 108 19.38 -16.91 0.48
N LYS A 109 20.36 -17.26 -0.33
CA LYS A 109 20.89 -16.43 -1.42
C LYS A 109 19.79 -16.03 -2.43
N GLY A 110 19.01 -17.01 -2.93
CA GLY A 110 17.91 -16.76 -3.86
C GLY A 110 16.82 -15.89 -3.24
N TYR A 111 16.50 -16.14 -1.96
CA TYR A 111 15.52 -15.36 -1.21
C TYR A 111 15.90 -13.89 -1.18
N PHE A 112 17.09 -13.54 -0.70
CA PHE A 112 17.50 -12.16 -0.54
C PHE A 112 17.80 -11.46 -1.87
N SER A 113 18.25 -12.18 -2.91
CA SER A 113 18.37 -11.59 -4.25
C SER A 113 17.00 -11.16 -4.80
N LEU A 114 15.98 -12.01 -4.69
CA LEU A 114 14.62 -11.68 -5.11
C LEU A 114 13.98 -10.61 -4.23
N TYR A 115 14.29 -10.62 -2.93
CA TYR A 115 13.82 -9.62 -1.97
C TYR A 115 14.30 -8.21 -2.33
N LEU A 116 15.59 -8.05 -2.64
CA LEU A 116 16.17 -6.77 -3.05
C LEU A 116 15.68 -6.33 -4.44
N LEU A 117 15.44 -7.26 -5.36
CA LEU A 117 14.85 -6.94 -6.66
C LEU A 117 13.39 -6.46 -6.51
N LEU A 118 12.63 -7.05 -5.58
CA LEU A 118 11.29 -6.60 -5.24
C LEU A 118 11.30 -5.17 -4.70
N ASP A 119 12.25 -4.82 -3.83
CA ASP A 119 12.46 -3.50 -3.28
C ASP A 119 12.64 -2.44 -4.39
N ALA A 120 13.59 -2.70 -5.30
CA ALA A 120 13.83 -1.83 -6.44
C ALA A 120 12.56 -1.60 -7.29
N GLY A 121 11.80 -2.67 -7.55
CA GLY A 121 10.55 -2.58 -8.30
C GLY A 121 9.53 -1.68 -7.62
N VAL A 122 9.34 -1.84 -6.30
CA VAL A 122 8.38 -1.06 -5.52
C VAL A 122 8.76 0.43 -5.49
N VAL A 123 10.02 0.75 -5.17
CA VAL A 123 10.49 2.15 -5.16
C VAL A 123 10.42 2.76 -6.56
N GLY A 124 10.78 1.96 -7.59
CA GLY A 124 10.70 2.40 -8.98
C GLY A 124 9.30 2.82 -9.41
N VAL A 125 8.25 2.12 -8.96
CA VAL A 125 6.86 2.52 -9.24
C VAL A 125 6.50 3.87 -8.62
N PHE A 126 6.90 4.14 -7.37
CA PHE A 126 6.58 5.40 -6.70
C PHE A 126 7.33 6.61 -7.27
N LEU A 127 8.48 6.39 -7.91
CA LEU A 127 9.33 7.46 -8.43
C LEU A 127 9.16 7.70 -9.93
N SER A 128 8.63 6.73 -10.69
CA SER A 128 8.54 6.83 -12.16
C SER A 128 7.52 7.85 -12.62
N LEU A 129 7.93 8.74 -13.53
CA LEU A 129 7.11 9.74 -14.21
C LEU A 129 7.03 9.50 -15.74
N ASP A 130 7.47 8.37 -16.22
CA ASP A 130 7.25 7.84 -17.56
C ASP A 130 6.46 6.54 -17.45
N PHE A 131 5.38 6.38 -18.22
CA PHE A 131 4.50 5.21 -18.13
C PHE A 131 5.16 3.91 -18.53
N PHE A 132 6.13 3.95 -19.47
CA PHE A 132 6.85 2.76 -19.84
C PHE A 132 7.76 2.30 -18.71
N LEU A 133 8.47 3.24 -18.08
CA LEU A 133 9.29 2.98 -16.91
C LEU A 133 8.45 2.52 -15.71
N PHE A 134 7.32 3.19 -15.45
CA PHE A 134 6.35 2.80 -14.44
C PHE A 134 5.88 1.36 -14.62
N TYR A 135 5.51 1.00 -15.85
CA TYR A 135 5.02 -0.34 -16.17
C TYR A 135 6.10 -1.41 -16.01
N ILE A 136 7.34 -1.12 -16.40
CA ILE A 136 8.47 -2.03 -16.17
C ILE A 136 8.62 -2.32 -14.68
N PHE A 137 8.68 -1.32 -13.82
CA PHE A 137 8.81 -1.53 -12.38
C PHE A 137 7.58 -2.23 -11.78
N TRP A 138 6.39 -1.94 -12.29
CA TRP A 138 5.16 -2.62 -11.92
C TRP A 138 5.20 -4.12 -12.21
N GLU A 139 5.73 -4.52 -13.36
CA GLU A 139 5.87 -5.93 -13.73
C GLU A 139 7.07 -6.61 -13.05
N VAL A 140 8.20 -5.90 -12.92
CA VAL A 140 9.42 -6.44 -12.30
C VAL A 140 9.16 -6.91 -10.87
N MET A 141 8.27 -6.27 -10.11
CA MET A 141 7.95 -6.72 -8.75
C MET A 141 7.10 -8.00 -8.70
N LEU A 142 6.38 -8.35 -9.77
CA LEU A 142 5.51 -9.54 -9.79
C LEU A 142 6.31 -10.84 -9.76
N LEU A 143 7.39 -10.89 -10.53
CA LEU A 143 8.21 -12.10 -10.64
C LEU A 143 8.89 -12.48 -9.31
N PRO A 144 9.60 -11.58 -8.62
CA PRO A 144 10.13 -11.86 -7.29
C PRO A 144 9.04 -12.30 -6.31
N MET A 145 7.89 -11.62 -6.29
CA MET A 145 6.80 -11.96 -5.38
C MET A 145 6.23 -13.36 -5.65
N TYR A 146 6.05 -13.73 -6.93
CA TYR A 146 5.63 -15.07 -7.32
C TYR A 146 6.57 -16.16 -6.75
N PHE A 147 7.88 -15.99 -6.92
CA PHE A 147 8.85 -16.95 -6.40
C PHE A 147 8.94 -16.91 -4.87
N LEU A 148 8.90 -15.73 -4.24
CA LEU A 148 8.96 -15.60 -2.78
C LEU A 148 7.76 -16.30 -2.10
N ILE A 149 6.58 -16.24 -2.68
CA ILE A 149 5.42 -17.01 -2.20
C ILE A 149 5.57 -18.49 -2.56
N GLY A 150 5.87 -18.82 -3.82
CA GLY A 150 5.84 -20.20 -4.34
C GLY A 150 6.95 -21.10 -3.81
N MET A 151 8.13 -20.57 -3.45
CA MET A 151 9.26 -21.36 -3.00
C MET A 151 9.39 -21.44 -1.47
N TRP A 152 9.06 -20.38 -0.76
CA TRP A 152 9.22 -20.25 0.71
C TRP A 152 7.89 -20.20 1.46
N GLY A 153 6.79 -20.28 0.75
CA GLY A 153 5.44 -20.29 1.33
C GLY A 153 5.03 -21.60 1.99
N GLY A 154 3.82 -21.60 2.53
CA GLY A 154 3.18 -22.70 3.24
C GLY A 154 2.71 -23.85 2.34
N PRO A 155 1.78 -24.69 2.85
CA PRO A 155 1.34 -25.90 2.13
C PRO A 155 0.69 -25.66 0.77
N GLN A 156 -0.09 -24.57 0.61
CA GLN A 156 -0.79 -24.24 -0.64
C GLN A 156 -0.08 -23.14 -1.45
N ARG A 157 1.22 -22.94 -1.22
CA ARG A 157 2.04 -21.88 -1.81
C ARG A 157 1.99 -21.79 -3.33
N GLU A 158 1.96 -22.93 -4.02
CA GLU A 158 1.93 -22.96 -5.49
C GLU A 158 0.62 -22.36 -6.03
N TYR A 159 -0.50 -22.81 -5.49
CA TYR A 159 -1.81 -22.25 -5.86
C TYR A 159 -1.92 -20.76 -5.49
N ALA A 160 -1.43 -20.37 -4.34
CA ALA A 160 -1.42 -18.98 -3.90
C ALA A 160 -0.58 -18.09 -4.81
N ALA A 161 0.63 -18.55 -5.18
CA ALA A 161 1.53 -17.84 -6.07
C ALA A 161 0.95 -17.69 -7.48
N ILE A 162 0.40 -18.77 -8.05
CA ILE A 162 -0.24 -18.75 -9.37
C ILE A 162 -1.46 -17.81 -9.36
N LYS A 163 -2.33 -17.91 -8.35
CA LYS A 163 -3.51 -17.04 -8.25
C LYS A 163 -3.11 -15.58 -8.11
N PHE A 164 -2.14 -15.25 -7.25
CA PHE A 164 -1.60 -13.90 -7.14
C PHE A 164 -1.09 -13.40 -8.48
N PHE A 165 -0.24 -14.17 -9.15
CA PHE A 165 0.37 -13.80 -10.42
C PHE A 165 -0.67 -13.56 -11.52
N LEU A 166 -1.60 -14.50 -11.72
CA LEU A 166 -2.63 -14.38 -12.76
C LEU A 166 -3.58 -13.20 -12.53
N TYR A 167 -4.01 -12.96 -11.26
CA TYR A 167 -4.85 -11.79 -10.95
C TYR A 167 -4.14 -10.48 -11.24
N THR A 168 -2.90 -10.35 -10.77
CA THR A 168 -2.14 -9.12 -10.95
C THR A 168 -1.71 -8.90 -12.39
N LEU A 169 -1.32 -9.95 -13.12
CA LEU A 169 -1.00 -9.89 -14.54
C LEU A 169 -2.22 -9.50 -15.38
N PHE A 170 -3.40 -10.09 -15.11
CA PHE A 170 -4.63 -9.69 -15.80
C PHE A 170 -4.93 -8.19 -15.63
N GLY A 171 -4.80 -7.68 -14.40
CA GLY A 171 -4.98 -6.25 -14.13
C GLY A 171 -3.95 -5.37 -14.85
N SER A 172 -2.69 -5.78 -14.86
CA SER A 172 -1.64 -5.00 -15.50
C SER A 172 -1.75 -4.99 -17.04
N VAL A 173 -2.24 -6.07 -17.65
CA VAL A 173 -2.53 -6.08 -19.10
C VAL A 173 -3.66 -5.10 -19.45
N LEU A 174 -4.73 -5.03 -18.65
CA LEU A 174 -5.80 -4.03 -18.84
C LEU A 174 -5.25 -2.61 -18.68
N MET A 175 -4.42 -2.38 -17.65
CA MET A 175 -3.75 -1.11 -17.44
C MET A 175 -2.85 -0.74 -18.63
N LEU A 176 -2.09 -1.71 -19.19
CA LEU A 176 -1.25 -1.49 -20.37
C LEU A 176 -2.07 -1.03 -21.57
N ILE A 177 -3.24 -1.65 -21.82
CA ILE A 177 -4.15 -1.23 -22.89
C ILE A 177 -4.57 0.23 -22.68
N GLY A 178 -4.90 0.61 -21.44
CA GLY A 178 -5.23 2.00 -21.10
C GLY A 178 -4.04 2.94 -21.32
N ILE A 179 -2.84 2.57 -20.91
CA ILE A 179 -1.58 3.35 -21.11
C ILE A 179 -1.30 3.53 -22.61
N LEU A 180 -1.44 2.47 -23.41
CA LEU A 180 -1.26 2.58 -24.88
C LEU A 180 -2.34 3.48 -25.50
N GLY A 181 -3.55 3.43 -24.98
CA GLY A 181 -4.59 4.37 -25.36
C GLY A 181 -4.19 5.82 -25.13
N LEU A 182 -3.66 6.15 -23.95
CA LEU A 182 -3.12 7.48 -23.65
C LEU A 182 -1.95 7.85 -24.57
N TYR A 183 -1.02 6.92 -24.78
CA TYR A 183 0.13 7.12 -25.66
C TYR A 183 -0.30 7.55 -27.06
N PHE A 184 -1.23 6.82 -27.70
CA PHE A 184 -1.65 7.11 -29.08
C PHE A 184 -2.52 8.37 -29.18
N THR A 185 -3.30 8.70 -28.15
CA THR A 185 -4.17 9.88 -28.18
C THR A 185 -3.47 11.16 -27.75
N CYS A 186 -2.53 11.10 -26.82
CA CYS A 186 -1.86 12.27 -26.26
C CYS A 186 -0.53 12.63 -26.94
N GLY A 187 -0.37 12.34 -28.23
CA GLY A 187 0.79 12.78 -29.01
C GLY A 187 1.99 11.84 -28.95
N LYS A 188 1.77 10.54 -28.76
CA LYS A 188 2.79 9.47 -28.76
C LYS A 188 3.90 9.71 -27.74
N THR A 189 3.56 10.04 -26.52
CA THR A 189 4.51 10.20 -25.41
C THR A 189 4.11 9.28 -24.25
N PHE A 190 5.10 8.81 -23.49
CA PHE A 190 4.90 8.11 -22.23
C PHE A 190 5.15 9.01 -21.01
N ASP A 191 5.60 10.25 -21.20
CA ASP A 191 5.78 11.21 -20.11
C ASP A 191 4.43 11.52 -19.44
N ILE A 192 4.31 11.10 -18.17
CA ILE A 192 3.07 11.23 -17.38
C ILE A 192 2.67 12.69 -17.22
N LEU A 193 3.64 13.59 -17.03
CA LEU A 193 3.36 15.02 -16.83
C LEU A 193 2.80 15.66 -18.10
N LEU A 194 3.40 15.35 -19.27
CA LEU A 194 2.88 15.81 -20.55
C LEU A 194 1.50 15.22 -20.87
N ILE A 195 1.27 13.96 -20.52
CA ILE A 195 -0.04 13.34 -20.68
C ILE A 195 -1.08 14.01 -19.79
N MET A 196 -0.74 14.34 -18.52
CA MET A 196 -1.61 15.08 -17.62
C MET A 196 -2.04 16.46 -18.16
N GLU A 197 -1.20 17.10 -18.94
CA GLU A 197 -1.51 18.38 -19.60
C GLU A 197 -2.40 18.20 -20.84
N ARG A 198 -2.12 17.18 -21.65
CA ARG A 198 -2.74 17.00 -22.97
C ARG A 198 -4.04 16.20 -22.94
N ALA A 199 -4.19 15.26 -22.01
CA ALA A 199 -5.30 14.31 -22.00
C ALA A 199 -6.69 14.96 -21.93
N PRO A 200 -6.93 16.02 -21.14
CA PRO A 200 -8.26 16.65 -21.10
C PRO A 200 -8.76 17.13 -22.45
N GLU A 201 -7.87 17.66 -23.29
CA GLU A 201 -8.21 18.12 -24.66
C GLU A 201 -8.17 16.95 -25.66
N ALA A 202 -7.11 16.14 -25.63
CA ALA A 202 -6.88 15.06 -26.57
C ALA A 202 -7.93 13.93 -26.51
N LEU A 203 -8.55 13.72 -25.37
CA LEU A 203 -9.61 12.70 -25.17
C LEU A 203 -11.02 13.26 -25.35
N ASN A 204 -11.17 14.58 -25.46
CA ASN A 204 -12.48 15.20 -25.58
C ASN A 204 -13.16 14.82 -26.91
N GLY A 205 -14.37 14.29 -26.83
CA GLY A 205 -15.16 13.86 -28.00
C GLY A 205 -14.65 12.59 -28.71
N VAL A 206 -13.53 11.99 -28.27
CA VAL A 206 -13.02 10.74 -28.85
C VAL A 206 -13.86 9.56 -28.39
N LEU A 207 -14.30 8.72 -29.33
CA LEU A 207 -15.10 7.54 -29.06
C LEU A 207 -14.35 6.26 -29.42
N TRP A 208 -14.35 5.28 -28.48
CA TRP A 208 -13.93 3.90 -28.72
C TRP A 208 -15.16 2.99 -28.57
N TRP A 209 -15.48 2.23 -29.61
CA TRP A 209 -16.65 1.35 -29.63
C TRP A 209 -17.97 2.06 -29.25
N GLY A 210 -18.11 3.34 -29.60
CA GLY A 210 -19.29 4.15 -29.28
C GLY A 210 -19.35 4.71 -27.85
N MET A 211 -18.34 4.47 -27.04
CA MET A 211 -18.18 5.00 -25.66
C MET A 211 -17.08 6.07 -25.62
N SER A 212 -17.15 6.99 -24.65
CA SER A 212 -16.07 7.95 -24.42
C SER A 212 -14.75 7.22 -24.17
N ALA A 213 -13.73 7.53 -24.98
CA ALA A 213 -12.38 6.95 -24.84
C ALA A 213 -11.80 7.23 -23.46
N ALA A 214 -11.99 8.42 -22.89
CA ALA A 214 -11.58 8.78 -21.55
C ALA A 214 -12.16 7.82 -20.49
N LYS A 215 -13.46 7.52 -20.55
CA LYS A 215 -14.12 6.58 -19.63
C LYS A 215 -13.60 5.16 -19.79
N VAL A 216 -13.40 4.71 -21.02
CA VAL A 216 -12.85 3.37 -21.29
C VAL A 216 -11.44 3.24 -20.73
N ILE A 217 -10.57 4.20 -21.03
CA ILE A 217 -9.18 4.23 -20.52
C ILE A 217 -9.18 4.30 -18.99
N TRP A 218 -10.02 5.17 -18.41
CA TRP A 218 -10.16 5.32 -16.97
C TRP A 218 -10.49 3.98 -16.29
N VAL A 219 -11.47 3.24 -16.81
CA VAL A 219 -11.89 1.94 -16.27
C VAL A 219 -10.79 0.89 -16.42
N LEU A 220 -10.13 0.82 -17.58
CA LEU A 220 -9.06 -0.15 -17.82
C LEU A 220 -7.89 0.05 -16.85
N VAL A 221 -7.47 1.29 -16.66
CA VAL A 221 -6.39 1.65 -15.73
C VAL A 221 -6.84 1.44 -14.29
N PHE A 222 -8.08 1.84 -13.94
CA PHE A 222 -8.66 1.64 -12.62
C PHE A 222 -8.73 0.16 -12.24
N ILE A 223 -9.13 -0.75 -13.12
CA ILE A 223 -9.18 -2.19 -12.83
C ILE A 223 -7.78 -2.71 -12.47
N GLY A 224 -6.75 -2.28 -13.20
CA GLY A 224 -5.36 -2.65 -12.89
C GLY A 224 -4.97 -2.28 -11.46
N PHE A 225 -5.28 -1.06 -11.05
CA PHE A 225 -5.02 -0.59 -9.69
C PHE A 225 -5.97 -1.21 -8.66
N ALA A 226 -7.25 -1.38 -8.98
CA ALA A 226 -8.27 -1.95 -8.10
C ALA A 226 -7.96 -3.40 -7.70
N ILE A 227 -7.39 -4.19 -8.61
CA ILE A 227 -6.89 -5.54 -8.30
C ILE A 227 -5.79 -5.47 -7.23
N LYS A 228 -4.92 -4.49 -7.31
CA LYS A 228 -3.80 -4.32 -6.36
C LYS A 228 -4.27 -3.81 -5.00
N VAL A 229 -5.29 -2.91 -4.94
CA VAL A 229 -5.82 -2.28 -3.69
C VAL A 229 -6.37 -3.26 -2.65
N PRO A 230 -6.90 -4.36 -2.77
CA PRO A 230 -7.82 -5.23 -3.47
C PRO A 230 -9.31 -4.80 -3.36
N VAL A 231 -9.83 -4.23 -4.39
CA VAL A 231 -11.23 -3.80 -4.43
C VAL A 231 -12.15 -5.00 -4.73
N PHE A 232 -13.30 -5.09 -4.07
CA PHE A 232 -14.32 -6.06 -4.42
C PHE A 232 -14.78 -5.86 -5.88
N PRO A 233 -14.94 -6.92 -6.69
CA PRO A 233 -14.80 -8.36 -6.40
C PRO A 233 -13.38 -8.92 -6.60
N PHE A 234 -12.38 -8.10 -6.92
CA PHE A 234 -11.02 -8.52 -7.30
C PHE A 234 -10.10 -8.83 -6.12
N HIS A 235 -10.62 -9.01 -4.91
CA HIS A 235 -9.86 -9.14 -3.66
C HIS A 235 -9.44 -10.57 -3.30
N THR A 236 -9.97 -11.61 -3.96
CA THR A 236 -9.89 -13.00 -3.48
C THR A 236 -8.48 -13.61 -3.52
N TRP A 237 -7.54 -12.99 -4.20
CA TRP A 237 -6.14 -13.41 -4.22
C TRP A 237 -5.41 -13.05 -2.93
N LEU A 238 -5.80 -11.94 -2.28
CA LEU A 238 -5.06 -11.34 -1.18
C LEU A 238 -5.00 -12.25 0.07
N PRO A 239 -6.13 -12.76 0.64
CA PRO A 239 -6.06 -13.58 1.84
C PRO A 239 -5.23 -14.85 1.63
N LEU A 240 -5.32 -15.46 0.44
CA LEU A 240 -4.57 -16.65 0.11
C LEU A 240 -3.06 -16.37 0.00
N ALA A 241 -2.69 -15.30 -0.72
CA ALA A 241 -1.30 -14.89 -0.86
C ALA A 241 -0.66 -14.59 0.51
N HIS A 242 -1.38 -13.86 1.39
CA HIS A 242 -0.90 -13.55 2.74
C HIS A 242 -0.69 -14.78 3.60
N VAL A 243 -1.67 -15.67 3.62
CA VAL A 243 -1.65 -16.86 4.49
C VAL A 243 -0.47 -17.76 4.13
N GLU A 244 -0.23 -17.93 2.84
CA GLU A 244 0.83 -18.81 2.36
C GLU A 244 2.21 -18.15 2.36
N ALA A 245 2.32 -16.85 2.11
CA ALA A 245 3.61 -16.16 2.08
C ALA A 245 4.39 -16.28 3.41
N PRO A 246 5.73 -16.29 3.38
CA PRO A 246 6.54 -16.08 4.57
C PRO A 246 6.17 -14.79 5.29
N THR A 247 6.39 -14.71 6.61
CA THR A 247 5.98 -13.54 7.43
C THR A 247 6.47 -12.22 6.85
N ALA A 248 7.76 -12.10 6.54
CA ALA A 248 8.31 -10.87 5.97
C ALA A 248 7.67 -10.48 4.63
N ILE A 249 7.32 -11.47 3.79
CA ILE A 249 6.66 -11.21 2.50
C ILE A 249 5.22 -10.75 2.73
N SER A 250 4.52 -11.28 3.75
CA SER A 250 3.21 -10.77 4.15
C SER A 250 3.30 -9.32 4.67
N VAL A 251 4.36 -8.97 5.40
CA VAL A 251 4.65 -7.60 5.85
C VAL A 251 4.76 -6.64 4.67
N LEU A 252 5.54 -6.99 3.64
CA LEU A 252 5.71 -6.16 2.45
C LEU A 252 4.42 -6.08 1.61
N LEU A 253 3.73 -7.21 1.46
CA LEU A 253 2.50 -7.29 0.68
C LEU A 253 1.41 -6.39 1.29
N ALA A 254 1.15 -6.47 2.59
CA ALA A 254 0.20 -5.62 3.29
C ALA A 254 0.73 -4.20 3.51
N GLY A 255 2.01 -4.08 3.88
CA GLY A 255 2.62 -2.81 4.26
C GLY A 255 2.72 -1.83 3.09
N ILE A 256 3.10 -2.30 1.90
CA ILE A 256 3.41 -1.39 0.79
C ILE A 256 2.77 -1.78 -0.55
N LEU A 257 2.67 -3.07 -0.93
CA LEU A 257 2.22 -3.41 -2.28
C LEU A 257 0.76 -3.01 -2.56
N LEU A 258 -0.13 -3.05 -1.56
CA LEU A 258 -1.51 -2.59 -1.72
C LEU A 258 -1.60 -1.09 -2.01
N LYS A 259 -0.65 -0.31 -1.45
CA LYS A 259 -0.59 1.14 -1.60
C LYS A 259 -0.22 1.58 -3.01
N LEU A 260 0.48 0.75 -3.77
CA LEU A 260 0.73 0.99 -5.19
C LEU A 260 -0.57 1.17 -5.99
N GLY A 261 -1.63 0.43 -5.63
CA GLY A 261 -2.93 0.59 -6.28
C GLY A 261 -3.60 1.93 -5.94
N VAL A 262 -3.63 2.32 -4.66
CA VAL A 262 -4.20 3.62 -4.24
C VAL A 262 -3.38 4.77 -4.82
N TYR A 263 -2.04 4.68 -4.76
CA TYR A 263 -1.13 5.62 -5.39
C TYR A 263 -1.43 5.77 -6.89
N GLY A 264 -1.59 4.65 -7.60
CA GLY A 264 -1.88 4.65 -9.03
C GLY A 264 -3.21 5.32 -9.36
N ILE A 265 -4.28 5.09 -8.59
CA ILE A 265 -5.56 5.76 -8.78
C ILE A 265 -5.40 7.28 -8.62
N ILE A 266 -4.74 7.74 -7.56
CA ILE A 266 -4.55 9.17 -7.31
C ILE A 266 -3.62 9.79 -8.37
N ARG A 267 -2.48 9.16 -8.64
CA ARG A 267 -1.48 9.69 -9.59
C ARG A 267 -1.97 9.69 -11.03
N VAL A 268 -2.58 8.59 -11.47
CA VAL A 268 -2.92 8.37 -12.89
C VAL A 268 -4.37 8.74 -13.16
N ASN A 269 -5.34 8.09 -12.49
CA ASN A 269 -6.75 8.35 -12.78
C ASN A 269 -7.15 9.80 -12.47
N TYR A 270 -6.77 10.31 -11.28
CA TYR A 270 -7.11 11.68 -10.87
C TYR A 270 -6.25 12.72 -11.58
N GLY A 271 -4.95 12.44 -11.72
CA GLY A 271 -4.02 13.36 -12.36
C GLY A 271 -4.28 13.57 -13.85
N ILE A 272 -4.70 12.53 -14.58
CA ILE A 272 -4.83 12.57 -16.05
C ILE A 272 -6.26 12.84 -16.50
N MET A 273 -7.24 12.22 -15.85
CA MET A 273 -8.65 12.23 -16.29
C MET A 273 -9.58 12.73 -15.16
N PRO A 274 -9.44 14.00 -14.73
CA PRO A 274 -10.23 14.54 -13.61
C PRO A 274 -11.73 14.61 -13.88
N ASN A 275 -12.17 14.70 -15.13
CA ASN A 275 -13.59 14.64 -15.51
C ASN A 275 -14.22 13.30 -15.11
N GLU A 276 -13.51 12.21 -15.36
CA GLU A 276 -13.98 10.86 -15.11
C GLU A 276 -14.02 10.54 -13.61
N VAL A 277 -13.29 11.29 -12.79
CA VAL A 277 -13.37 11.20 -11.33
C VAL A 277 -14.78 11.52 -10.85
N TYR A 278 -15.39 12.62 -11.35
CA TYR A 278 -16.78 12.96 -11.01
C TYR A 278 -17.77 11.88 -11.47
N TRP A 279 -17.59 11.37 -12.68
CA TRP A 279 -18.43 10.33 -13.22
C TRP A 279 -18.41 9.05 -12.36
N PHE A 280 -17.25 8.66 -11.83
CA PHE A 280 -17.08 7.41 -11.11
C PHE A 280 -17.11 7.57 -9.58
N ALA A 281 -17.13 8.77 -9.04
CA ALA A 281 -17.03 9.02 -7.60
C ALA A 281 -18.07 8.24 -6.77
N GLY A 282 -19.33 8.22 -7.21
CA GLY A 282 -20.38 7.42 -6.56
C GLY A 282 -20.08 5.91 -6.58
N GLY A 283 -19.57 5.41 -7.71
CA GLY A 283 -19.11 4.03 -7.86
C GLY A 283 -17.94 3.71 -6.92
N LEU A 284 -16.97 4.63 -6.83
CA LEU A 284 -15.82 4.48 -5.95
C LEU A 284 -16.24 4.47 -4.47
N ALA A 285 -17.13 5.39 -4.06
CA ALA A 285 -17.68 5.41 -2.71
C ALA A 285 -18.44 4.13 -2.36
N PHE A 286 -19.25 3.62 -3.31
CA PHE A 286 -19.96 2.35 -3.14
C PHE A 286 -19.00 1.17 -3.03
N LEU A 287 -17.97 1.08 -3.84
CA LEU A 287 -16.93 0.05 -3.73
C LEU A 287 -16.18 0.15 -2.39
N GLY A 288 -15.94 1.38 -1.89
CA GLY A 288 -15.41 1.61 -0.54
C GLY A 288 -16.31 1.02 0.55
N LEU A 289 -17.62 1.31 0.50
CA LEU A 289 -18.61 0.72 1.41
C LEU A 289 -18.58 -0.81 1.37
N VAL A 290 -18.61 -1.39 0.16
CA VAL A 290 -18.58 -2.86 0.00
C VAL A 290 -17.31 -3.44 0.61
N ASN A 291 -16.13 -2.84 0.35
CA ASN A 291 -14.87 -3.31 0.95
C ASN A 291 -14.90 -3.24 2.47
N VAL A 292 -15.41 -2.14 3.04
CA VAL A 292 -15.51 -1.95 4.49
C VAL A 292 -16.40 -3.03 5.12
N ILE A 293 -17.59 -3.23 4.60
CA ILE A 293 -18.55 -4.19 5.18
C ILE A 293 -18.13 -5.63 4.89
N TRP A 294 -17.86 -5.95 3.62
CA TRP A 294 -17.51 -7.31 3.20
C TRP A 294 -16.20 -7.78 3.81
N GLY A 295 -15.16 -6.93 3.76
CA GLY A 295 -13.87 -7.21 4.39
C GLY A 295 -13.99 -7.48 5.88
N GLY A 296 -14.77 -6.64 6.61
CA GLY A 296 -15.03 -6.79 8.03
C GLY A 296 -15.80 -8.08 8.38
N LEU A 297 -16.86 -8.42 7.63
CA LEU A 297 -17.61 -9.67 7.83
C LEU A 297 -16.75 -10.90 7.53
N CYS A 298 -15.94 -10.84 6.47
CA CYS A 298 -15.01 -11.93 6.17
C CYS A 298 -13.93 -12.08 7.23
N ALA A 299 -13.41 -10.99 7.80
CA ALA A 299 -12.44 -11.02 8.89
C ALA A 299 -13.05 -11.65 10.16
N LEU A 300 -14.28 -11.27 10.51
CA LEU A 300 -14.99 -11.80 11.68
C LEU A 300 -15.24 -13.32 11.59
N ALA A 301 -15.40 -13.85 10.38
CA ALA A 301 -15.64 -15.27 10.14
C ALA A 301 -14.37 -16.13 10.14
N GLN A 302 -13.16 -15.54 10.32
CA GLN A 302 -11.92 -16.31 10.25
C GLN A 302 -11.56 -16.95 11.59
N THR A 303 -11.05 -18.16 11.51
CA THR A 303 -10.45 -18.90 12.65
C THR A 303 -8.91 -18.87 12.62
N ASP A 304 -8.30 -18.51 11.49
CA ASP A 304 -6.85 -18.33 11.32
C ASP A 304 -6.49 -16.86 11.53
N LEU A 305 -5.59 -16.58 12.49
CA LEU A 305 -5.18 -15.21 12.86
C LEU A 305 -4.56 -14.45 11.67
N LYS A 306 -3.81 -15.13 10.81
CA LYS A 306 -3.19 -14.51 9.63
C LYS A 306 -4.23 -14.16 8.56
N LYS A 307 -5.26 -15.01 8.40
CA LYS A 307 -6.41 -14.73 7.53
C LYS A 307 -7.23 -13.54 8.02
N LEU A 308 -7.48 -13.47 9.32
CA LEU A 308 -8.18 -12.35 9.95
C LEU A 308 -7.49 -11.04 9.60
N VAL A 309 -6.16 -10.94 9.82
CA VAL A 309 -5.37 -9.75 9.49
C VAL A 309 -5.37 -9.47 7.99
N ALA A 310 -5.37 -10.49 7.12
CA ALA A 310 -5.45 -10.30 5.68
C ALA A 310 -6.79 -9.68 5.24
N TYR A 311 -7.91 -10.17 5.78
CA TYR A 311 -9.24 -9.61 5.49
C TYR A 311 -9.45 -8.22 6.10
N SER A 312 -8.85 -7.93 7.25
CA SER A 312 -8.86 -6.56 7.81
C SER A 312 -8.22 -5.56 6.86
N SER A 313 -7.21 -5.95 6.08
CA SER A 313 -6.61 -5.09 5.05
C SER A 313 -7.61 -4.69 3.95
N ILE A 314 -8.51 -5.59 3.54
CA ILE A 314 -9.57 -5.28 2.56
C ILE A 314 -10.52 -4.23 3.14
N ASN A 315 -10.92 -4.41 4.40
CA ASN A 315 -11.76 -3.45 5.12
C ASN A 315 -11.08 -2.07 5.18
N HIS A 316 -9.83 -1.99 5.65
CA HIS A 316 -9.10 -0.73 5.80
C HIS A 316 -8.82 -0.01 4.48
N MET A 317 -8.60 -0.73 3.38
CA MET A 317 -8.49 -0.11 2.06
C MET A 317 -9.83 0.46 1.57
N GLY A 318 -10.96 -0.04 2.07
CA GLY A 318 -12.28 0.53 1.82
C GLY A 318 -12.40 1.98 2.30
N TYR A 319 -11.80 2.33 3.45
CA TYR A 319 -11.76 3.73 3.92
C TYR A 319 -10.94 4.63 2.98
N SER A 320 -9.82 4.13 2.44
CA SER A 320 -9.06 4.90 1.45
C SER A 320 -9.88 5.17 0.18
N LEU A 321 -10.66 4.19 -0.32
CA LEU A 321 -11.55 4.38 -1.46
C LEU A 321 -12.62 5.45 -1.17
N LEU A 322 -13.20 5.39 0.03
CA LEU A 322 -14.21 6.36 0.46
C LEU A 322 -13.62 7.77 0.57
N GLY A 323 -12.42 7.90 1.16
CA GLY A 323 -11.71 9.17 1.26
C GLY A 323 -11.31 9.75 -0.11
N MET A 324 -10.86 8.90 -1.05
CA MET A 324 -10.60 9.31 -2.42
C MET A 324 -11.88 9.83 -3.12
N ALA A 325 -13.02 9.14 -2.95
CA ALA A 325 -14.27 9.59 -3.54
C ALA A 325 -14.70 10.98 -3.06
N ALA A 326 -14.29 11.39 -1.86
CA ALA A 326 -14.62 12.69 -1.28
C ALA A 326 -14.07 13.90 -2.06
N VAL A 327 -13.09 13.70 -2.95
CA VAL A 327 -12.46 14.79 -3.72
C VAL A 327 -13.50 15.61 -4.51
N VAL A 328 -14.60 14.99 -4.94
CA VAL A 328 -15.67 15.67 -5.69
C VAL A 328 -16.47 16.69 -4.85
N ALA A 329 -16.27 16.72 -3.51
CA ALA A 329 -16.84 17.76 -2.65
C ALA A 329 -16.34 19.17 -3.03
N ALA A 330 -15.13 19.27 -3.60
CA ALA A 330 -14.55 20.54 -4.04
C ALA A 330 -15.29 21.17 -5.25
N GLY A 331 -16.07 20.42 -6.00
CA GLY A 331 -16.77 20.91 -7.19
C GLY A 331 -17.98 21.76 -6.86
N ALA A 332 -18.24 22.78 -7.69
CA ALA A 332 -19.36 23.71 -7.54
C ALA A 332 -20.73 23.01 -7.47
N MET A 333 -20.89 21.88 -8.15
CA MET A 333 -22.12 21.06 -8.12
C MET A 333 -22.46 20.52 -6.71
N ASN A 334 -21.46 20.41 -5.82
CA ASN A 334 -21.58 19.89 -4.47
C ASN A 334 -21.36 20.97 -3.40
N GLY A 335 -21.52 22.25 -3.76
CA GLY A 335 -21.40 23.38 -2.86
C GLY A 335 -19.96 23.89 -2.63
N GLY A 336 -18.97 23.29 -3.29
CA GLY A 336 -17.57 23.75 -3.25
C GLY A 336 -16.89 23.60 -1.88
N ASP A 337 -17.14 22.50 -1.16
CA ASP A 337 -16.52 22.23 0.16
C ASP A 337 -15.08 21.69 -0.01
N LEU A 338 -14.14 22.64 -0.19
CA LEU A 338 -12.71 22.33 -0.28
C LEU A 338 -12.17 21.63 0.97
N LYS A 339 -12.68 21.98 2.17
CA LYS A 339 -12.21 21.35 3.41
C LYS A 339 -12.60 19.89 3.50
N ALA A 340 -13.80 19.55 3.04
CA ALA A 340 -14.24 18.15 2.95
C ALA A 340 -13.38 17.36 1.96
N ALA A 341 -13.11 17.91 0.78
CA ALA A 341 -12.25 17.29 -0.22
C ALA A 341 -10.82 17.07 0.33
N GLN A 342 -10.24 18.09 0.97
CA GLN A 342 -8.92 18.00 1.61
C GLN A 342 -8.89 16.94 2.71
N ALA A 343 -9.89 16.93 3.61
CA ALA A 343 -9.98 15.94 4.66
C ALA A 343 -10.05 14.52 4.08
N GLY A 344 -10.91 14.30 3.07
CA GLY A 344 -11.09 12.99 2.46
C GLY A 344 -9.84 12.48 1.75
N LEU A 345 -9.29 13.26 0.81
CA LEU A 345 -8.14 12.83 0.02
C LEU A 345 -6.87 12.70 0.89
N SER A 346 -6.60 13.66 1.78
CA SER A 346 -5.49 13.57 2.73
C SER A 346 -5.68 12.39 3.70
N GLY A 347 -6.92 12.14 4.16
CA GLY A 347 -7.26 10.97 4.96
C GLY A 347 -6.97 9.67 4.23
N ALA A 348 -7.29 9.56 2.93
CA ALA A 348 -7.00 8.38 2.11
C ALA A 348 -5.50 8.12 1.97
N VAL A 349 -4.70 9.16 1.73
CA VAL A 349 -3.23 9.07 1.62
C VAL A 349 -2.61 8.75 3.00
N PHE A 350 -3.13 9.35 4.06
CA PHE A 350 -2.68 9.02 5.42
C PHE A 350 -3.06 7.58 5.81
N GLN A 351 -4.22 7.09 5.36
CA GLN A 351 -4.63 5.69 5.57
C GLN A 351 -3.68 4.70 4.87
N MET A 352 -3.13 5.05 3.71
CA MET A 352 -2.08 4.23 3.07
C MET A 352 -0.90 4.02 4.00
N PHE A 353 -0.38 5.09 4.60
CA PHE A 353 0.77 5.03 5.51
C PHE A 353 0.43 4.29 6.80
N ASN A 354 -0.68 4.65 7.45
CA ASN A 354 -1.10 4.08 8.73
C ASN A 354 -1.43 2.60 8.62
N HIS A 355 -2.21 2.21 7.62
CA HIS A 355 -2.45 0.79 7.37
C HIS A 355 -1.14 0.06 7.06
N GLY A 356 -0.17 0.72 6.38
CA GLY A 356 1.15 0.16 6.11
C GLY A 356 1.91 -0.21 7.38
N THR A 357 1.99 0.71 8.34
CA THR A 357 2.68 0.49 9.62
C THR A 357 1.94 -0.49 10.52
N ILE A 358 0.62 -0.33 10.66
CA ILE A 358 -0.22 -1.17 11.54
C ILE A 358 -0.28 -2.60 11.02
N SER A 359 -0.53 -2.82 9.73
CA SER A 359 -0.61 -4.17 9.16
C SER A 359 0.74 -4.87 9.16
N ALA A 360 1.84 -4.15 8.91
CA ALA A 360 3.19 -4.71 9.03
C ALA A 360 3.44 -5.21 10.45
N MET A 361 3.12 -4.40 11.46
CA MET A 361 3.24 -4.78 12.89
C MET A 361 2.37 -6.00 13.21
N LEU A 362 1.12 -6.03 12.77
CA LEU A 362 0.22 -7.17 12.98
C LEU A 362 0.77 -8.46 12.36
N PHE A 363 1.27 -8.42 11.11
CA PHE A 363 1.83 -9.62 10.47
C PHE A 363 3.12 -10.09 11.13
N ILE A 364 3.98 -9.18 11.61
CA ILE A 364 5.18 -9.56 12.37
C ILE A 364 4.76 -10.30 13.64
N LEU A 365 3.82 -9.74 14.41
CA LEU A 365 3.33 -10.35 15.65
C LEU A 365 2.65 -11.70 15.43
N VAL A 366 1.87 -11.86 14.37
CA VAL A 366 1.36 -13.18 13.97
C VAL A 366 2.51 -14.15 13.64
N GLY A 367 3.58 -13.66 13.00
CA GLY A 367 4.79 -14.44 12.74
C GLY A 367 5.47 -14.92 14.01
N VAL A 368 5.61 -14.05 15.02
CA VAL A 368 6.23 -14.36 16.32
C VAL A 368 5.56 -15.55 17.01
N VAL A 369 4.23 -15.53 17.10
CA VAL A 369 3.51 -16.64 17.72
C VAL A 369 3.48 -17.89 16.84
N TYR A 370 3.44 -17.73 15.53
CA TYR A 370 3.49 -18.85 14.58
C TYR A 370 4.83 -19.62 14.64
N GLU A 371 5.94 -18.93 14.76
CA GLU A 371 7.27 -19.58 14.87
C GLU A 371 7.40 -20.46 16.13
N ARG A 372 6.67 -20.12 17.18
CA ARG A 372 6.65 -20.87 18.45
C ARG A 372 5.59 -21.97 18.47
N ALA A 373 4.36 -21.67 18.03
CA ALA A 373 3.23 -22.59 18.12
C ALA A 373 3.09 -23.52 16.90
N HIS A 374 3.69 -23.15 15.75
CA HIS A 374 3.56 -23.82 14.44
C HIS A 374 2.12 -23.95 13.92
N HIS A 375 1.20 -23.13 14.46
CA HIS A 375 -0.16 -22.96 13.95
C HIS A 375 -0.64 -21.52 14.18
N ARG A 376 -1.79 -21.16 13.61
CA ARG A 376 -2.39 -19.83 13.69
C ARG A 376 -3.87 -19.88 14.04
N ASP A 377 -4.35 -21.03 14.46
CA ASP A 377 -5.73 -21.23 14.87
C ASP A 377 -6.02 -20.44 16.15
N ILE A 378 -7.00 -19.53 16.08
CA ILE A 378 -7.36 -18.63 17.19
C ILE A 378 -7.85 -19.43 18.39
N ASP A 379 -8.67 -20.45 18.17
CA ASP A 379 -9.22 -21.31 19.23
C ASP A 379 -8.18 -22.30 19.78
N GLY A 380 -7.06 -22.49 19.09
CA GLY A 380 -5.93 -23.31 19.55
C GLY A 380 -5.09 -22.65 20.63
N PHE A 381 -5.20 -21.34 20.82
CA PHE A 381 -4.51 -20.57 21.86
C PHE A 381 -5.37 -20.46 23.13
N GLY A 382 -4.96 -19.63 24.06
CA GLY A 382 -5.68 -19.26 25.29
C GLY A 382 -4.71 -18.85 26.38
N GLY A 383 -5.01 -17.76 27.09
CA GLY A 383 -4.26 -17.30 28.25
C GLY A 383 -2.80 -16.87 28.00
N LEU A 384 -2.40 -16.59 26.75
CA LEU A 384 -1.01 -16.23 26.43
C LEU A 384 -0.50 -14.99 27.18
N ALA A 385 -1.40 -14.11 27.65
CA ALA A 385 -1.02 -12.92 28.41
C ALA A 385 -0.24 -13.25 29.70
N SER A 386 -0.50 -14.39 30.32
CA SER A 386 0.22 -14.82 31.51
C SER A 386 1.62 -15.34 31.21
N GLN A 387 1.84 -15.88 30.01
CA GLN A 387 3.10 -16.49 29.60
C GLN A 387 4.01 -15.52 28.84
N MET A 388 3.40 -14.67 27.99
CA MET A 388 4.12 -13.72 27.12
C MET A 388 3.60 -12.28 27.36
N PRO A 389 3.84 -11.66 28.53
CA PRO A 389 3.25 -10.36 28.88
C PRO A 389 3.77 -9.22 28.00
N VAL A 390 5.05 -9.19 27.61
CA VAL A 390 5.61 -8.15 26.73
C VAL A 390 5.03 -8.25 25.31
N TYR A 391 5.00 -9.47 24.76
CA TYR A 391 4.37 -9.75 23.47
C TYR A 391 2.89 -9.33 23.49
N THR A 392 2.16 -9.66 24.56
CA THR A 392 0.75 -9.30 24.73
C THR A 392 0.55 -7.78 24.77
N GLY A 393 1.41 -7.06 25.48
CA GLY A 393 1.36 -5.59 25.55
C GLY A 393 1.52 -4.94 24.17
N ILE A 394 2.51 -5.38 23.39
CA ILE A 394 2.75 -4.86 22.04
C ILE A 394 1.62 -5.28 21.08
N THR A 395 1.13 -6.52 21.20
CA THR A 395 0.02 -6.99 20.36
C THR A 395 -1.29 -6.26 20.70
N SER A 396 -1.51 -5.90 21.96
CA SER A 396 -2.63 -5.04 22.37
C SER A 396 -2.58 -3.71 21.64
N LEU A 397 -1.42 -3.05 21.62
CA LEU A 397 -1.22 -1.79 20.90
C LEU A 397 -1.52 -1.96 19.40
N ALA A 398 -1.02 -3.02 18.78
CA ALA A 398 -1.25 -3.30 17.37
C ALA A 398 -2.74 -3.53 17.04
N PHE A 399 -3.44 -4.31 17.89
CA PHE A 399 -4.86 -4.59 17.71
C PHE A 399 -5.72 -3.35 17.94
N PHE A 400 -5.41 -2.55 18.96
CA PHE A 400 -6.11 -1.29 19.23
C PHE A 400 -5.88 -0.24 18.16
N ALA A 401 -4.68 -0.20 17.58
CA ALA A 401 -4.40 0.62 16.41
C ALA A 401 -5.21 0.15 15.18
N GLY A 402 -5.29 -1.18 14.96
CA GLY A 402 -6.04 -1.78 13.87
C GLY A 402 -7.55 -1.61 13.99
N LEU A 403 -8.12 -1.62 15.21
CA LEU A 403 -9.55 -1.36 15.41
C LEU A 403 -9.93 0.13 15.29
N GLY A 404 -8.95 1.03 15.15
CA GLY A 404 -9.21 2.47 15.02
C GLY A 404 -9.49 3.16 16.35
N LEU A 405 -8.82 2.78 17.45
CA LEU A 405 -8.98 3.44 18.73
C LEU A 405 -8.39 4.86 18.70
N PRO A 406 -9.11 5.89 19.23
CA PRO A 406 -8.54 7.24 19.39
C PRO A 406 -7.20 7.23 20.14
N GLY A 407 -6.24 8.02 19.65
CA GLY A 407 -4.86 8.02 20.12
C GLY A 407 -3.89 7.24 19.24
N PHE A 408 -4.41 6.47 18.28
CA PHE A 408 -3.61 5.80 17.25
C PHE A 408 -3.83 6.41 15.88
N SER A 409 -2.84 6.31 15.01
CA SER A 409 -2.85 6.95 13.70
C SER A 409 -3.97 6.44 12.77
N GLY A 410 -4.39 5.17 12.90
CA GLY A 410 -5.50 4.59 12.14
C GLY A 410 -6.81 5.34 12.35
N PHE A 411 -7.14 5.71 13.60
CA PHE A 411 -8.35 6.50 13.89
C PHE A 411 -8.37 7.83 13.14
N VAL A 412 -7.25 8.55 13.14
CA VAL A 412 -7.18 9.88 12.52
C VAL A 412 -7.48 9.80 11.03
N SER A 413 -6.83 8.88 10.31
CA SER A 413 -7.01 8.72 8.87
C SER A 413 -8.42 8.24 8.50
N GLU A 414 -9.00 7.31 9.26
CA GLU A 414 -10.36 6.82 9.04
C GLU A 414 -11.40 7.92 9.30
N ALA A 415 -11.25 8.67 10.40
CA ALA A 415 -12.11 9.80 10.71
C ALA A 415 -12.06 10.87 9.61
N MET A 416 -10.87 11.19 9.10
CA MET A 416 -10.71 12.14 7.98
C MET A 416 -11.42 11.64 6.71
N CYS A 417 -11.35 10.34 6.38
CA CYS A 417 -12.06 9.76 5.25
C CYS A 417 -13.58 9.91 5.41
N PHE A 418 -14.12 9.64 6.61
CA PHE A 418 -15.55 9.82 6.89
C PHE A 418 -16.00 11.30 6.83
N ILE A 419 -15.25 12.19 7.49
CA ILE A 419 -15.57 13.63 7.50
C ILE A 419 -15.57 14.18 6.08
N GLY A 420 -14.56 13.79 5.27
CA GLY A 420 -14.45 14.25 3.90
C GLY A 420 -15.57 13.74 2.98
N ALA A 421 -15.95 12.48 3.13
CA ALA A 421 -16.98 11.87 2.27
C ALA A 421 -18.42 12.20 2.69
N PHE A 422 -18.66 12.60 3.95
CA PHE A 422 -20.00 12.78 4.51
C PHE A 422 -20.85 13.83 3.79
N PRO A 423 -20.35 15.01 3.39
CA PRO A 423 -21.16 16.02 2.71
C PRO A 423 -21.76 15.52 1.37
N VAL A 424 -21.01 14.68 0.64
CA VAL A 424 -21.40 14.20 -0.70
C VAL A 424 -22.08 12.84 -0.66
N PHE A 425 -21.56 11.90 0.16
CA PHE A 425 -22.00 10.50 0.20
C PHE A 425 -22.61 10.11 1.53
N ARG A 426 -23.48 10.96 2.09
CA ARG A 426 -24.03 10.84 3.44
C ARG A 426 -24.53 9.42 3.80
N THR A 427 -25.37 8.83 2.97
CA THR A 427 -25.92 7.48 3.21
C THR A 427 -24.84 6.41 3.20
N ILE A 428 -23.90 6.47 2.24
CA ILE A 428 -22.78 5.53 2.14
C ILE A 428 -21.90 5.63 3.38
N VAL A 429 -21.59 6.85 3.84
CA VAL A 429 -20.77 7.07 5.03
C VAL A 429 -21.46 6.51 6.29
N ILE A 430 -22.76 6.80 6.48
CA ILE A 430 -23.53 6.26 7.60
C ILE A 430 -23.48 4.73 7.62
N LEU A 431 -23.69 4.09 6.47
CA LEU A 431 -23.58 2.63 6.37
C LEU A 431 -22.16 2.12 6.62
N SER A 432 -21.15 2.87 6.17
CA SER A 432 -19.73 2.50 6.37
C SER A 432 -19.31 2.55 7.83
N THR A 433 -20.01 3.29 8.71
CA THR A 433 -19.71 3.28 10.16
C THR A 433 -19.92 1.90 10.81
N ILE A 434 -20.73 1.03 10.21
CA ILE A 434 -20.85 -0.38 10.61
C ILE A 434 -19.47 -1.07 10.58
N GLY A 435 -18.58 -0.65 9.66
CA GLY A 435 -17.22 -1.15 9.58
C GLY A 435 -16.41 -0.93 10.86
N ILE A 436 -16.62 0.17 11.58
CA ILE A 436 -15.96 0.45 12.86
C ILE A 436 -16.38 -0.60 13.90
N LEU A 437 -17.68 -0.94 13.94
CA LEU A 437 -18.19 -1.99 14.84
C LEU A 437 -17.63 -3.36 14.47
N LEU A 438 -17.52 -3.66 13.16
CA LEU A 438 -16.93 -4.90 12.69
C LEU A 438 -15.45 -4.99 13.05
N ASN A 439 -14.69 -3.89 12.89
CA ASN A 439 -13.28 -3.82 13.28
C ASN A 439 -13.09 -4.13 14.77
N ALA A 440 -13.87 -3.46 15.61
CA ALA A 440 -13.85 -3.73 17.04
C ALA A 440 -14.22 -5.18 17.34
N ALA A 441 -15.27 -5.70 16.69
CA ALA A 441 -15.75 -7.06 16.94
C ALA A 441 -14.67 -8.12 16.63
N TYR A 442 -14.09 -8.14 15.43
CA TYR A 442 -13.15 -9.21 15.09
C TYR A 442 -11.79 -9.07 15.79
N PHE A 443 -11.28 -7.85 16.01
CA PHE A 443 -10.03 -7.68 16.73
C PHE A 443 -10.16 -8.01 18.22
N LEU A 444 -11.20 -7.52 18.91
CA LEU A 444 -11.41 -7.81 20.33
C LEU A 444 -11.75 -9.26 20.56
N TRP A 445 -12.54 -9.88 19.67
CA TRP A 445 -12.86 -11.30 19.73
C TRP A 445 -11.61 -12.18 19.61
N ALA A 446 -10.74 -11.90 18.63
CA ALA A 446 -9.49 -12.63 18.46
C ALA A 446 -8.55 -12.39 19.65
N PHE A 447 -8.44 -11.14 20.10
CA PHE A 447 -7.59 -10.75 21.23
C PHE A 447 -8.00 -11.48 22.50
N GLN A 448 -9.30 -11.49 22.81
CA GLN A 448 -9.83 -12.18 23.98
C GLN A 448 -9.48 -13.67 23.96
N ARG A 449 -9.65 -14.34 22.83
CA ARG A 449 -9.43 -15.79 22.71
C ARG A 449 -7.96 -16.18 22.79
N VAL A 450 -7.10 -15.40 22.16
CA VAL A 450 -5.66 -15.71 22.13
C VAL A 450 -4.99 -15.40 23.47
N PHE A 451 -5.30 -14.25 24.07
CA PHE A 451 -4.52 -13.71 25.18
C PHE A 451 -5.14 -13.94 26.55
N PHE A 452 -6.47 -14.02 26.65
CA PHE A 452 -7.16 -14.16 27.93
C PHE A 452 -7.76 -15.54 28.12
N GLY A 453 -8.30 -15.76 29.31
CA GLY A 453 -8.87 -17.04 29.73
C GLY A 453 -7.84 -17.99 30.34
N LYS A 454 -8.16 -19.28 30.35
CA LYS A 454 -7.28 -20.31 30.91
C LYS A 454 -6.10 -20.55 29.96
N LEU A 455 -4.88 -20.52 30.51
CA LEU A 455 -3.68 -20.85 29.74
C LEU A 455 -3.78 -22.28 29.18
N ASN A 456 -3.55 -22.43 27.89
CA ASN A 456 -3.42 -23.73 27.27
C ASN A 456 -2.08 -24.35 27.72
N GLU A 457 -2.12 -25.49 28.38
CA GLU A 457 -0.95 -26.16 28.97
C GLU A 457 0.17 -26.46 27.97
N LYS A 458 -0.17 -26.57 26.68
CA LYS A 458 0.80 -26.69 25.59
C LYS A 458 1.81 -25.55 25.55
N TYR A 459 1.43 -24.36 26.02
CA TYR A 459 2.20 -23.11 25.87
C TYR A 459 2.75 -22.59 27.20
N LYS A 460 2.71 -23.39 28.27
CA LYS A 460 3.23 -22.99 29.58
C LYS A 460 4.73 -22.63 29.59
N ASP A 461 5.50 -23.17 28.64
CA ASP A 461 6.94 -22.94 28.49
C ASP A 461 7.26 -22.14 27.21
N MET A 462 6.27 -21.45 26.61
CA MET A 462 6.49 -20.65 25.39
C MET A 462 7.39 -19.45 25.71
N GLU A 463 8.44 -19.29 24.92
CA GLU A 463 9.41 -18.19 25.08
C GLU A 463 8.79 -16.83 24.74
N GLU A 464 9.15 -15.81 25.53
CA GLU A 464 8.75 -14.41 25.30
C GLU A 464 9.34 -13.88 23.99
N ILE A 465 8.80 -12.76 23.49
CA ILE A 465 9.34 -12.04 22.34
C ILE A 465 10.79 -11.65 22.58
N ASN A 466 11.67 -11.94 21.62
CA ASN A 466 13.10 -11.69 21.75
C ASN A 466 13.50 -10.27 21.28
N GLY A 467 14.78 -9.88 21.54
CA GLY A 467 15.28 -8.54 21.22
C GLY A 467 15.26 -8.20 19.73
N LEU A 468 15.48 -9.19 18.83
CA LEU A 468 15.44 -8.96 17.38
C LEU A 468 14.00 -8.74 16.92
N GLU A 469 13.06 -9.52 17.41
CA GLU A 469 11.63 -9.35 17.14
C GLU A 469 11.12 -7.99 17.66
N LEU A 470 11.53 -7.59 18.88
CA LEU A 470 11.23 -6.26 19.43
C LEU A 470 11.76 -5.13 18.54
N PHE A 471 13.00 -5.25 18.06
CA PHE A 471 13.58 -4.28 17.13
C PHE A 471 12.74 -4.08 15.87
N THR A 472 12.08 -5.13 15.38
CA THR A 472 11.24 -5.05 14.17
C THR A 472 9.87 -4.42 14.42
N VAL A 473 9.34 -4.48 15.65
CA VAL A 473 7.97 -4.05 15.97
C VAL A 473 7.93 -2.66 16.62
N ILE A 474 8.88 -2.35 17.52
CA ILE A 474 8.88 -1.10 18.29
C ILE A 474 8.86 0.16 17.40
N PRO A 475 9.67 0.28 16.32
CA PRO A 475 9.61 1.46 15.47
C PRO A 475 8.23 1.69 14.86
N LEU A 476 7.54 0.62 14.44
CA LEU A 476 6.20 0.68 13.89
C LEU A 476 5.17 1.12 14.95
N ALA A 477 5.30 0.60 16.17
CA ALA A 477 4.46 0.97 17.30
C ALA A 477 4.63 2.45 17.67
N VAL A 478 5.87 2.94 17.74
CA VAL A 478 6.18 4.35 18.03
C VAL A 478 5.61 5.27 16.98
N ILE A 479 5.78 4.96 15.68
CA ILE A 479 5.24 5.76 14.57
C ILE A 479 3.71 5.80 14.64
N THR A 480 3.07 4.67 14.92
CA THR A 480 1.60 4.56 15.01
C THR A 480 1.03 5.40 16.15
N LEU A 481 1.69 5.41 17.32
CA LEU A 481 1.33 6.26 18.45
C LEU A 481 1.62 7.74 18.16
N PHE A 482 2.81 8.04 17.65
CA PHE A 482 3.23 9.41 17.36
C PHE A 482 2.26 10.12 16.43
N PHE A 483 1.93 9.53 15.29
CA PHE A 483 0.98 10.10 14.35
C PHE A 483 -0.50 9.99 14.79
N GLY A 484 -0.79 9.15 15.78
CA GLY A 484 -2.10 9.12 16.42
C GLY A 484 -2.35 10.33 17.34
N ILE A 485 -1.29 10.82 18.00
CA ILE A 485 -1.32 11.95 18.90
C ILE A 485 -1.02 13.26 18.16
N TYR A 486 -0.04 13.23 17.24
CA TYR A 486 0.44 14.40 16.52
C TYR A 486 0.54 14.14 15.00
N PRO A 487 -0.59 14.15 14.27
CA PRO A 487 -0.63 13.87 12.83
C PRO A 487 -0.09 15.01 11.96
N GLY A 488 0.07 16.24 12.52
CA GLY A 488 0.46 17.44 11.81
C GLY A 488 1.65 17.24 10.86
N PRO A 489 2.81 16.74 11.32
CA PRO A 489 3.99 16.61 10.47
C PRO A 489 3.78 15.75 9.21
N TYR A 490 2.92 14.73 9.28
CA TYR A 490 2.57 13.94 8.11
C TYR A 490 1.61 14.69 7.18
N LEU A 491 0.58 15.30 7.74
CA LEU A 491 -0.42 16.03 6.96
C LEU A 491 0.19 17.26 6.27
N ASP A 492 1.09 17.97 6.93
CA ASP A 492 1.82 19.10 6.34
C ASP A 492 2.71 18.65 5.17
N LEU A 493 3.33 17.46 5.27
CA LEU A 493 4.16 16.90 4.22
C LEU A 493 3.40 16.64 2.90
N ILE A 494 2.15 16.21 3.00
CA ILE A 494 1.33 15.85 1.83
C ILE A 494 0.46 17.00 1.32
N LYS A 495 0.24 18.03 2.13
CA LYS A 495 -0.80 19.05 1.93
C LYS A 495 -0.72 19.72 0.57
N ALA A 496 0.43 20.31 0.22
CA ALA A 496 0.57 21.08 -1.02
C ALA A 496 0.26 20.23 -2.28
N THR A 497 0.72 18.98 -2.31
CA THR A 497 0.43 18.05 -3.41
C THR A 497 -1.06 17.67 -3.45
N MET A 498 -1.69 17.45 -2.28
CA MET A 498 -3.14 17.14 -2.25
C MET A 498 -3.96 18.34 -2.70
N ASP A 499 -3.60 19.55 -2.29
CA ASP A 499 -4.28 20.78 -2.69
C ASP A 499 -4.23 20.95 -4.22
N GLN A 500 -3.08 20.74 -4.87
CA GLN A 500 -2.96 20.78 -6.34
C GLN A 500 -3.85 19.75 -7.04
N ILE A 501 -3.93 18.52 -6.53
CA ILE A 501 -4.79 17.47 -7.12
C ILE A 501 -6.26 17.87 -6.97
N ILE A 502 -6.66 18.39 -5.80
CA ILE A 502 -8.03 18.82 -5.53
C ILE A 502 -8.42 20.00 -6.43
N GLU A 503 -7.55 21.01 -6.55
CA GLU A 503 -7.78 22.15 -7.43
C GLU A 503 -7.97 21.73 -8.88
N LYS A 504 -7.15 20.82 -9.38
CA LYS A 504 -7.27 20.27 -10.73
C LYS A 504 -8.63 19.58 -10.95
N VAL A 505 -9.07 18.77 -9.99
CA VAL A 505 -10.36 18.10 -10.06
C VAL A 505 -11.51 19.13 -9.95
N ALA A 506 -11.43 20.10 -9.03
CA ALA A 506 -12.43 21.14 -8.84
C ALA A 506 -12.61 22.07 -10.05
N PHE A 507 -11.49 22.46 -10.70
CA PHE A 507 -11.49 23.30 -11.89
C PHE A 507 -12.35 22.71 -13.02
N VAL A 508 -12.19 21.43 -13.27
CA VAL A 508 -12.92 20.74 -14.35
C VAL A 508 -14.43 20.70 -14.08
N ALA A 509 -14.83 20.53 -12.82
CA ALA A 509 -16.27 20.52 -12.48
C ALA A 509 -16.97 21.85 -12.78
N THR A 510 -16.25 22.95 -12.65
CA THR A 510 -16.79 24.29 -12.90
C THR A 510 -17.04 24.50 -14.39
N TYR A 511 -16.20 23.98 -15.26
CA TYR A 511 -16.37 24.10 -16.73
C TYR A 511 -17.35 23.07 -17.33
N ALA A 512 -17.54 21.92 -16.70
CA ALA A 512 -18.54 20.94 -17.15
C ALA A 512 -19.99 21.32 -16.78
N ALA A 513 -20.16 22.31 -15.89
CA ALA A 513 -21.46 22.84 -15.46
C ALA A 513 -21.89 24.11 -16.25
N LEU A 514 -20.99 24.70 -17.06
CA LEU A 514 -21.27 25.79 -18.01
C LEU A 514 -21.51 25.22 -19.42
#